data_b406ed7c0d19c8fa4d9154bbe5217b21
#
_entry.id   b406ed7c0d19c8fa4d9154bbe5217b21
#
_cell.length_a   1.000
_cell.length_b   1.000
_cell.length_c   1.000
_cell.angle_alpha   90.00
_cell.angle_beta   90.00
_cell.angle_gamma   90.00
#
_symmetry.space_group_name_H-M   'P 1'
#
loop_
_entity.id
_entity.type
_entity.pdbx_description
1 polymer ?
#
loop_
_entity_poly.entity_id
_entity_poly.type
_entity_poly.pdbx_seq_one_letter_code
_entity_poly.pdbx_strand_id
1 'polypeptide(L)'
;MFNRRAVIKTAALGAVSIFALMSANASQAADKELKIGFVGVTSGPAASWGTSNVRSMQVRADWLNEFGGVKIGDDTYKIKIVTFDDQKDPKRAIAGMEKMAQEGVHYVVGPNVDDGAAAVRPVAESKGIIYFPYSFPKELYTPPASNAVLGMIANYQSGPAIYKYLKENKGVKRVAFVAANESDPLSQRDSGIEAAKALGLEVISTSDAYQNDTRDFTPVLTPIVMQKPDLLVLSGVAPGNAPLLIRAARELGYEGFISTETAQDAKVLEEGAGELANGFISVGGASTPEIASDTMKEFVDRYTKAYGEYNDESNTKVYALDYIIETMKVNPAAIDNVEEFKKTMDTFSAPNPFVKGDDAKLTYVGTTSFGQKRQIGIPMVVTEYKDGKFETLFVAQVD
;
A
#
# COMPACT_ATOMS: atom_id res chain seq x y z
N MET A 1 67.18 -65.60 -20.70
CA MET A 1 65.78 -65.30 -21.04
C MET A 1 65.19 -64.56 -19.87
N PHE A 2 65.18 -63.22 -19.89
CA PHE A 2 64.63 -62.36 -18.84
C PHE A 2 63.31 -61.81 -19.29
N ASN A 3 62.29 -62.00 -18.48
CA ASN A 3 60.93 -61.77 -18.73
C ASN A 3 60.55 -60.27 -18.56
N ARG A 4 60.35 -59.56 -19.68
CA ARG A 4 59.92 -58.16 -19.76
C ARG A 4 58.39 -58.09 -19.65
N ARG A 5 57.78 -58.21 -18.43
CA ARG A 5 56.33 -58.00 -18.19
C ARG A 5 56.00 -57.60 -16.74
N ALA A 6 56.64 -56.59 -16.19
CA ALA A 6 56.28 -56.18 -14.80
C ALA A 6 56.58 -54.67 -14.51
N VAL A 7 56.43 -53.74 -15.47
CA VAL A 7 56.66 -52.31 -15.16
C VAL A 7 55.56 -51.36 -15.76
N ILE A 8 54.35 -51.84 -16.09
CA ILE A 8 53.29 -50.95 -16.58
C ILE A 8 51.99 -51.19 -15.79
N LYS A 9 52.00 -51.17 -14.47
CA LYS A 9 50.78 -51.19 -13.67
C LYS A 9 50.76 -50.27 -12.45
N THR A 10 51.70 -49.36 -12.31
CA THR A 10 51.75 -48.52 -11.08
C THR A 10 51.66 -47.01 -11.38
N ALA A 11 51.32 -46.60 -12.61
CA ALA A 11 51.21 -45.17 -12.98
C ALA A 11 49.78 -44.70 -13.25
N ALA A 12 48.77 -45.56 -13.10
CA ALA A 12 47.38 -45.23 -13.44
C ALA A 12 46.42 -44.97 -12.22
N LEU A 13 46.93 -45.07 -10.97
CA LEU A 13 46.12 -44.84 -9.77
C LEU A 13 46.34 -43.46 -9.09
N GLY A 14 47.27 -42.67 -9.57
CA GLY A 14 47.59 -41.33 -8.98
C GLY A 14 46.80 -40.16 -9.54
N ALA A 15 46.14 -40.29 -10.71
CA ALA A 15 45.52 -39.17 -11.42
C ALA A 15 44.01 -39.03 -11.21
N VAL A 16 43.34 -40.02 -10.58
CA VAL A 16 41.85 -39.96 -10.36
C VAL A 16 41.52 -39.36 -9.01
N SER A 17 42.43 -39.30 -8.03
CA SER A 17 42.17 -38.80 -6.68
C SER A 17 42.28 -37.30 -6.51
N ILE A 18 42.84 -36.56 -7.50
CA ILE A 18 42.98 -35.09 -7.41
C ILE A 18 41.81 -34.37 -8.08
N PHE A 19 41.02 -35.02 -8.95
CA PHE A 19 39.85 -34.41 -9.58
C PHE A 19 38.58 -34.53 -8.75
N ALA A 20 38.56 -35.39 -7.73
CA ALA A 20 37.39 -35.57 -6.81
C ALA A 20 37.38 -34.62 -5.61
N LEU A 21 38.46 -33.83 -5.40
CA LEU A 21 38.56 -32.86 -4.27
C LEU A 21 38.29 -31.42 -4.68
N MET A 22 38.08 -31.13 -5.97
CA MET A 22 37.71 -29.78 -6.45
C MET A 22 36.22 -29.60 -6.72
N SER A 23 35.39 -30.64 -6.51
CA SER A 23 33.96 -30.57 -6.76
C SER A 23 33.11 -30.44 -5.47
N ALA A 24 33.71 -30.25 -4.32
CA ALA A 24 33.01 -30.31 -3.03
C ALA A 24 32.94 -28.98 -2.26
N ASN A 25 33.14 -27.84 -2.94
CA ASN A 25 32.95 -26.52 -2.34
C ASN A 25 32.02 -25.61 -3.17
N ALA A 26 31.05 -26.18 -3.86
CA ALA A 26 29.79 -25.46 -4.00
C ALA A 26 29.07 -25.63 -2.64
N SER A 27 29.50 -24.90 -1.63
CA SER A 27 28.67 -24.64 -0.46
C SER A 27 27.35 -24.16 -1.04
N GLN A 28 26.34 -25.02 -1.05
CA GLN A 28 24.95 -24.57 -1.09
C GLN A 28 24.82 -23.69 0.16
N ALA A 29 25.09 -22.37 -0.01
CA ALA A 29 24.67 -21.40 0.98
C ALA A 29 23.18 -21.67 1.13
N ALA A 30 22.78 -22.21 2.27
CA ALA A 30 21.39 -22.42 2.57
C ALA A 30 20.71 -21.06 2.37
N ASP A 31 19.73 -21.00 1.46
CA ASP A 31 18.98 -19.79 1.22
C ASP A 31 18.49 -19.30 2.58
N LYS A 32 18.92 -18.11 3.00
CA LYS A 32 18.43 -17.48 4.21
C LYS A 32 16.97 -17.09 3.99
N GLU A 33 16.16 -17.13 5.04
CA GLU A 33 14.75 -16.69 4.99
C GLU A 33 14.66 -15.26 5.56
N LEU A 34 14.07 -14.33 4.79
CA LEU A 34 13.68 -13.01 5.27
C LEU A 34 12.16 -12.98 5.45
N LYS A 35 11.74 -12.92 6.70
CA LYS A 35 10.32 -12.84 7.05
C LYS A 35 9.85 -11.41 7.05
N ILE A 36 8.77 -11.12 6.31
CA ILE A 36 8.05 -9.84 6.34
C ILE A 36 6.62 -10.12 6.81
N GLY A 37 6.19 -9.36 7.81
CA GLY A 37 4.88 -9.54 8.42
C GLY A 37 3.78 -8.74 7.72
N PHE A 38 2.56 -9.22 7.87
CA PHE A 38 1.35 -8.47 7.65
C PHE A 38 0.42 -8.63 8.86
N VAL A 39 -0.03 -7.52 9.43
CA VAL A 39 -1.10 -7.47 10.45
C VAL A 39 -2.16 -6.52 9.94
N GLY A 40 -3.39 -6.99 9.76
CA GLY A 40 -4.45 -6.15 9.22
C GLY A 40 -5.72 -6.93 8.91
N VAL A 41 -6.75 -6.23 8.44
CA VAL A 41 -8.08 -6.80 8.23
C VAL A 41 -8.15 -7.60 6.93
N THR A 42 -8.34 -8.92 7.02
CA THR A 42 -8.52 -9.80 5.86
C THR A 42 -9.87 -10.55 5.86
N SER A 43 -10.74 -10.24 6.82
CA SER A 43 -12.09 -10.78 6.90
C SER A 43 -13.12 -9.69 7.22
N GLY A 44 -14.41 -9.98 6.98
CA GLY A 44 -15.50 -9.01 7.20
C GLY A 44 -15.62 -7.95 6.10
N PRO A 45 -16.43 -6.89 6.32
CA PRO A 45 -16.78 -5.89 5.30
C PRO A 45 -15.59 -5.05 4.76
N ALA A 46 -14.51 -4.93 5.54
CA ALA A 46 -13.30 -4.21 5.16
C ALA A 46 -12.16 -5.13 4.64
N ALA A 47 -12.46 -6.40 4.38
CA ALA A 47 -11.48 -7.41 4.02
C ALA A 47 -10.65 -7.05 2.78
N SER A 48 -11.21 -6.32 1.81
CA SER A 48 -10.50 -5.91 0.58
C SER A 48 -9.24 -5.11 0.87
N TRP A 49 -9.24 -4.26 1.88
CA TRP A 49 -8.08 -3.44 2.26
C TRP A 49 -6.86 -4.29 2.63
N GLY A 50 -7.02 -5.27 3.51
CA GLY A 50 -5.92 -6.12 3.92
C GLY A 50 -5.64 -7.25 2.95
N THR A 51 -6.66 -7.80 2.30
CA THR A 51 -6.49 -8.85 1.28
C THR A 51 -5.65 -8.35 0.11
N SER A 52 -5.86 -7.10 -0.34
CA SER A 52 -5.06 -6.48 -1.39
C SER A 52 -3.58 -6.34 -0.99
N ASN A 53 -3.28 -5.99 0.28
CA ASN A 53 -1.92 -5.99 0.80
C ASN A 53 -1.28 -7.37 0.75
N VAL A 54 -1.93 -8.38 1.36
CA VAL A 54 -1.41 -9.75 1.44
C VAL A 54 -1.14 -10.30 0.05
N ARG A 55 -2.10 -10.16 -0.88
CA ARG A 55 -1.97 -10.65 -2.26
C ARG A 55 -0.84 -9.95 -3.01
N SER A 56 -0.73 -8.62 -2.89
CA SER A 56 0.35 -7.86 -3.51
C SER A 56 1.72 -8.28 -2.98
N MET A 57 1.87 -8.41 -1.66
CA MET A 57 3.09 -8.88 -1.04
C MET A 57 3.45 -10.30 -1.47
N GLN A 58 2.46 -11.21 -1.53
CA GLN A 58 2.68 -12.60 -1.91
C GLN A 58 3.11 -12.72 -3.38
N VAL A 59 2.42 -12.05 -4.31
CA VAL A 59 2.80 -12.03 -5.73
C VAL A 59 4.24 -11.53 -5.89
N ARG A 60 4.59 -10.47 -5.20
CA ARG A 60 5.93 -9.91 -5.29
C ARG A 60 7.00 -10.80 -4.66
N ALA A 61 6.71 -11.40 -3.51
CA ALA A 61 7.61 -12.34 -2.84
C ALA A 61 7.85 -13.60 -3.70
N ASP A 62 6.78 -14.19 -4.24
CA ASP A 62 6.86 -15.36 -5.10
C ASP A 62 7.67 -15.07 -6.37
N TRP A 63 7.43 -13.89 -6.97
CA TRP A 63 8.20 -13.46 -8.14
C TRP A 63 9.70 -13.31 -7.83
N LEU A 64 10.06 -12.63 -6.75
CA LEU A 64 11.45 -12.50 -6.33
C LEU A 64 12.09 -13.87 -6.03
N ASN A 65 11.34 -14.75 -5.38
CA ASN A 65 11.80 -16.10 -5.03
C ASN A 65 11.99 -17.01 -6.25
N GLU A 66 11.15 -16.86 -7.29
CA GLU A 66 11.29 -17.57 -8.58
C GLU A 66 12.66 -17.28 -9.22
N PHE A 67 13.13 -16.04 -9.14
CA PHE A 67 14.43 -15.62 -9.65
C PHE A 67 15.61 -15.81 -8.67
N GLY A 68 15.45 -16.68 -7.68
CA GLY A 68 16.52 -17.07 -6.77
C GLY A 68 16.48 -16.35 -5.42
N GLY A 69 15.57 -15.41 -5.22
CA GLY A 69 15.46 -14.61 -4.00
C GLY A 69 16.12 -13.23 -4.15
N VAL A 70 16.39 -12.58 -3.04
CA VAL A 70 16.90 -11.22 -2.99
C VAL A 70 18.31 -11.21 -2.41
N LYS A 71 19.26 -10.63 -3.15
CA LYS A 71 20.63 -10.42 -2.64
C LYS A 71 20.66 -9.15 -1.78
N ILE A 72 21.09 -9.30 -0.52
CA ILE A 72 21.29 -8.19 0.42
C ILE A 72 22.68 -8.38 1.05
N GLY A 73 23.59 -7.46 0.79
CA GLY A 73 25.01 -7.65 1.12
C GLY A 73 25.59 -8.85 0.39
N ASP A 74 26.20 -9.76 1.14
CA ASP A 74 26.81 -11.00 0.60
C ASP A 74 25.84 -12.17 0.56
N ASP A 75 24.69 -12.08 1.21
CA ASP A 75 23.73 -13.17 1.37
C ASP A 75 22.56 -13.05 0.39
N THR A 76 21.92 -14.20 0.12
CA THR A 76 20.70 -14.31 -0.66
C THR A 76 19.57 -14.78 0.25
N TYR A 77 18.42 -14.12 0.17
CA TYR A 77 17.26 -14.37 1.01
C TYR A 77 16.06 -14.79 0.18
N LYS A 78 15.37 -15.84 0.62
CA LYS A 78 14.01 -16.13 0.17
C LYS A 78 13.03 -15.34 1.04
N ILE A 79 12.10 -14.65 0.41
CA ILE A 79 11.10 -13.83 1.11
C ILE A 79 9.95 -14.72 1.56
N LYS A 80 9.56 -14.58 2.82
CA LYS A 80 8.41 -15.27 3.40
C LYS A 80 7.44 -14.27 4.02
N ILE A 81 6.20 -14.31 3.58
CA ILE A 81 5.15 -13.47 4.14
C ILE A 81 4.47 -14.19 5.30
N VAL A 82 4.43 -13.53 6.47
CA VAL A 82 3.75 -14.01 7.67
C VAL A 82 2.52 -13.14 7.90
N THR A 83 1.33 -13.74 7.95
CA THR A 83 0.07 -12.98 7.99
C THR A 83 -0.68 -13.17 9.30
N PHE A 84 -1.40 -12.13 9.72
CA PHE A 84 -2.34 -12.16 10.83
C PHE A 84 -3.56 -11.30 10.53
N ASP A 85 -4.76 -11.90 10.60
CA ASP A 85 -6.03 -11.19 10.46
C ASP A 85 -6.45 -10.55 11.80
N ASP A 86 -6.42 -9.25 11.89
CA ASP A 86 -6.83 -8.51 13.08
C ASP A 86 -8.35 -8.30 13.16
N GLN A 87 -9.10 -8.57 12.09
CA GLN A 87 -10.55 -8.41 12.02
C GLN A 87 -11.04 -6.99 12.36
N LYS A 88 -10.19 -6.00 12.14
CA LYS A 88 -10.46 -4.59 12.52
C LYS A 88 -10.59 -4.41 14.06
N ASP A 89 -10.05 -5.33 14.87
CA ASP A 89 -10.05 -5.27 16.33
C ASP A 89 -8.65 -4.86 16.85
N PRO A 90 -8.52 -3.72 17.57
CA PRO A 90 -7.24 -3.25 18.08
C PRO A 90 -6.53 -4.26 19.01
N LYS A 91 -7.29 -5.05 19.79
CA LYS A 91 -6.70 -6.08 20.66
C LYS A 91 -6.10 -7.22 19.85
N ARG A 92 -6.77 -7.59 18.76
CA ARG A 92 -6.24 -8.60 17.84
C ARG A 92 -5.02 -8.06 17.08
N ALA A 93 -5.02 -6.79 16.68
CA ALA A 93 -3.85 -6.16 16.08
C ALA A 93 -2.63 -6.22 17.00
N ILE A 94 -2.80 -5.92 18.31
CA ILE A 94 -1.76 -6.10 19.34
C ILE A 94 -1.25 -7.55 19.37
N ALA A 95 -2.18 -8.54 19.46
CA ALA A 95 -1.80 -9.95 19.48
C ALA A 95 -1.06 -10.37 18.19
N GLY A 96 -1.47 -9.83 17.04
CA GLY A 96 -0.78 -10.02 15.76
C GLY A 96 0.65 -9.48 15.80
N MET A 97 0.86 -8.29 16.32
CA MET A 97 2.19 -7.68 16.44
C MET A 97 3.10 -8.44 17.42
N GLU A 98 2.55 -8.93 18.53
CA GLU A 98 3.28 -9.80 19.47
C GLU A 98 3.68 -11.13 18.83
N LYS A 99 2.79 -11.73 18.01
CA LYS A 99 3.11 -12.91 17.21
C LYS A 99 4.26 -12.63 16.25
N MET A 100 4.25 -11.51 15.53
CA MET A 100 5.34 -11.11 14.64
C MET A 100 6.67 -11.04 15.39
N ALA A 101 6.70 -10.42 16.57
CA ALA A 101 7.89 -10.38 17.43
C ALA A 101 8.39 -11.78 17.82
N GLN A 102 7.48 -12.68 18.21
CA GLN A 102 7.82 -14.05 18.59
C GLN A 102 8.40 -14.87 17.42
N GLU A 103 7.99 -14.57 16.19
CA GLU A 103 8.49 -15.22 14.98
C GLU A 103 9.76 -14.58 14.41
N GLY A 104 10.30 -13.54 15.09
CA GLY A 104 11.51 -12.82 14.67
C GLY A 104 11.27 -11.91 13.45
N VAL A 105 10.05 -11.40 13.28
CA VAL A 105 9.69 -10.46 12.22
C VAL A 105 9.94 -9.04 12.71
N HIS A 106 10.80 -8.29 12.01
CA HIS A 106 11.13 -6.90 12.34
C HIS A 106 10.43 -5.86 11.45
N TYR A 107 9.79 -6.29 10.37
CA TYR A 107 9.13 -5.41 9.41
C TYR A 107 7.73 -5.92 9.11
N VAL A 108 6.73 -5.06 9.37
CA VAL A 108 5.31 -5.42 9.28
C VAL A 108 4.58 -4.42 8.41
N VAL A 109 3.80 -4.87 7.46
CA VAL A 109 2.86 -4.07 6.68
C VAL A 109 1.50 -4.07 7.38
N GLY A 110 0.85 -2.92 7.45
CA GLY A 110 -0.37 -2.72 8.23
C GLY A 110 -0.10 -2.22 9.65
N PRO A 111 -1.13 -2.09 10.51
CA PRO A 111 -2.57 -2.31 10.26
C PRO A 111 -3.21 -1.36 9.23
N ASN A 112 -4.47 -1.70 8.84
CA ASN A 112 -5.20 -0.95 7.80
C ASN A 112 -6.17 0.11 8.36
N VAL A 113 -6.28 0.25 9.67
CA VAL A 113 -7.21 1.19 10.34
C VAL A 113 -6.54 1.90 11.51
N ASP A 114 -7.00 3.11 11.81
CA ASP A 114 -6.37 4.03 12.76
C ASP A 114 -6.27 3.45 14.17
N ASP A 115 -7.35 2.87 14.69
CA ASP A 115 -7.36 2.29 16.04
C ASP A 115 -6.38 1.13 16.17
N GLY A 116 -6.28 0.29 15.15
CA GLY A 116 -5.32 -0.81 15.10
C GLY A 116 -3.88 -0.30 15.03
N ALA A 117 -3.62 0.67 14.17
CA ALA A 117 -2.29 1.27 13.99
C ALA A 117 -1.79 1.98 15.25
N ALA A 118 -2.68 2.68 15.97
CA ALA A 118 -2.37 3.31 17.25
C ALA A 118 -2.11 2.27 18.35
N ALA A 119 -2.94 1.22 18.42
CA ALA A 119 -2.86 0.20 19.45
C ALA A 119 -1.57 -0.63 19.38
N VAL A 120 -1.05 -0.91 18.18
CA VAL A 120 0.19 -1.72 18.03
C VAL A 120 1.46 -0.94 18.32
N ARG A 121 1.43 0.40 18.33
CA ARG A 121 2.61 1.24 18.48
C ARG A 121 3.47 0.89 19.70
N PRO A 122 2.95 0.75 20.93
CA PRO A 122 3.79 0.41 22.09
C PRO A 122 4.51 -0.92 21.95
N VAL A 123 3.85 -1.93 21.34
CA VAL A 123 4.46 -3.23 21.09
C VAL A 123 5.55 -3.11 20.01
N ALA A 124 5.27 -2.45 18.90
CA ALA A 124 6.22 -2.24 17.83
C ALA A 124 7.49 -1.52 18.32
N GLU A 125 7.34 -0.46 19.11
CA GLU A 125 8.46 0.27 19.70
C GLU A 125 9.26 -0.59 20.70
N SER A 126 8.58 -1.33 21.60
CA SER A 126 9.25 -2.15 22.61
C SER A 126 9.95 -3.39 22.04
N LYS A 127 9.48 -3.91 20.90
CA LYS A 127 10.01 -5.11 20.24
C LYS A 127 10.95 -4.81 19.08
N GLY A 128 11.19 -3.53 18.75
CA GLY A 128 12.02 -3.17 17.64
C GLY A 128 11.42 -3.62 16.30
N ILE A 129 10.13 -3.34 16.08
CA ILE A 129 9.43 -3.61 14.82
C ILE A 129 9.13 -2.28 14.13
N ILE A 130 9.53 -2.16 12.87
CA ILE A 130 9.04 -1.09 11.99
C ILE A 130 7.77 -1.59 11.32
N TYR A 131 6.73 -0.76 11.34
CA TYR A 131 5.47 -1.11 10.72
C TYR A 131 5.01 -0.03 9.73
N PHE A 132 4.35 -0.47 8.66
CA PHE A 132 3.88 0.35 7.56
C PHE A 132 2.35 0.36 7.55
N PRO A 133 1.72 1.15 8.42
CA PRO A 133 0.26 1.20 8.49
C PRO A 133 -0.33 1.96 7.30
N TYR A 134 -1.58 1.64 7.00
CA TYR A 134 -2.45 2.37 6.09
C TYR A 134 -3.45 3.16 6.92
N SER A 135 -2.97 4.17 7.61
CA SER A 135 -3.66 4.87 8.68
C SER A 135 -3.20 6.33 8.71
N PHE A 136 -4.08 7.27 8.99
CA PHE A 136 -3.83 8.68 8.73
C PHE A 136 -3.47 9.57 9.93
N PRO A 137 -3.68 9.21 11.22
CA PRO A 137 -3.30 10.07 12.34
C PRO A 137 -1.83 10.43 12.30
N LYS A 138 -1.55 11.74 12.19
CA LYS A 138 -0.18 12.27 12.06
C LYS A 138 0.70 11.93 13.26
N GLU A 139 0.11 11.75 14.41
CA GLU A 139 0.77 11.40 15.68
C GLU A 139 1.54 10.08 15.60
N LEU A 140 1.14 9.18 14.71
CA LEU A 140 1.86 7.93 14.48
C LEU A 140 3.23 8.15 13.86
N TYR A 141 3.40 9.23 13.11
CA TYR A 141 4.57 9.50 12.28
C TYR A 141 5.39 10.70 12.75
N THR A 142 4.86 11.52 13.66
CA THR A 142 5.56 12.69 14.22
C THR A 142 6.43 12.28 15.40
N PRO A 143 7.55 13.01 15.69
CA PRO A 143 8.33 12.75 16.88
C PRO A 143 7.50 12.87 18.19
N PRO A 144 7.73 12.02 19.20
CA PRO A 144 8.82 11.05 19.30
C PRO A 144 8.53 9.70 18.65
N ALA A 145 7.39 9.50 17.94
CA ALA A 145 7.10 8.26 17.23
C ALA A 145 8.14 8.00 16.14
N SER A 146 8.66 6.79 16.07
CA SER A 146 9.79 6.49 15.20
C SER A 146 9.69 5.21 14.39
N ASN A 147 8.82 4.26 14.79
CA ASN A 147 8.72 2.96 14.16
C ASN A 147 7.58 2.83 13.15
N ALA A 148 6.65 3.78 13.11
CA ALA A 148 5.61 3.82 12.08
C ALA A 148 6.10 4.55 10.83
N VAL A 149 5.77 4.00 9.65
CA VAL A 149 6.04 4.61 8.34
C VAL A 149 4.74 4.55 7.54
N LEU A 150 4.17 5.67 7.16
CA LEU A 150 2.94 5.71 6.38
C LEU A 150 3.13 4.99 5.04
N GLY A 151 2.38 3.91 4.82
CA GLY A 151 2.50 3.00 3.68
C GLY A 151 1.74 3.44 2.43
N MET A 152 1.22 4.67 2.38
CA MET A 152 0.38 5.15 1.29
C MET A 152 0.35 6.68 1.19
N ILE A 153 -0.42 7.19 0.21
CA ILE A 153 -0.82 8.60 0.15
C ILE A 153 -1.90 8.85 1.21
N ALA A 154 -1.73 9.89 1.99
CA ALA A 154 -2.72 10.27 3.00
C ALA A 154 -3.89 11.08 2.41
N ASN A 155 -5.05 10.98 3.04
CA ASN A 155 -6.24 11.76 2.69
C ASN A 155 -6.00 13.28 2.74
N TYR A 156 -5.18 13.76 3.70
CA TYR A 156 -4.80 15.18 3.80
C TYR A 156 -3.76 15.62 2.75
N GLN A 157 -3.37 14.72 1.84
CA GLN A 157 -2.59 15.01 0.63
C GLN A 157 -3.48 14.90 -0.61
N SER A 158 -4.21 13.79 -0.76
CA SER A 158 -5.09 13.55 -1.92
C SER A 158 -6.31 14.46 -1.94
N GLY A 159 -6.99 14.65 -0.81
CA GLY A 159 -8.16 15.53 -0.72
C GLY A 159 -7.89 16.96 -1.19
N PRO A 160 -6.91 17.67 -0.59
CA PRO A 160 -6.56 19.02 -1.05
C PRO A 160 -6.20 19.10 -2.52
N ALA A 161 -5.50 18.09 -3.06
CA ALA A 161 -5.12 18.04 -4.47
C ALA A 161 -6.35 17.89 -5.39
N ILE A 162 -7.29 17.00 -5.03
CA ILE A 162 -8.56 16.83 -5.75
C ILE A 162 -9.38 18.11 -5.71
N TYR A 163 -9.56 18.71 -4.53
CA TYR A 163 -10.39 19.93 -4.37
C TYR A 163 -9.78 21.12 -5.11
N LYS A 164 -8.45 21.27 -5.06
CA LYS A 164 -7.73 22.30 -5.81
C LYS A 164 -7.93 22.13 -7.32
N TYR A 165 -7.74 20.91 -7.83
CA TYR A 165 -7.94 20.60 -9.24
C TYR A 165 -9.37 20.94 -9.69
N LEU A 166 -10.38 20.51 -8.93
CA LEU A 166 -11.78 20.74 -9.24
C LEU A 166 -12.14 22.25 -9.17
N LYS A 167 -11.61 22.97 -8.18
CA LYS A 167 -11.78 24.41 -8.08
C LYS A 167 -11.20 25.15 -9.29
N GLU A 168 -9.95 24.85 -9.64
CA GLU A 168 -9.20 25.58 -10.68
C GLU A 168 -9.64 25.20 -12.10
N ASN A 169 -9.98 23.92 -12.33
CA ASN A 169 -10.25 23.42 -13.68
C ASN A 169 -11.74 23.20 -13.99
N LYS A 170 -12.57 23.05 -12.97
CA LYS A 170 -14.01 22.75 -13.11
C LYS A 170 -14.92 23.79 -12.48
N GLY A 171 -14.36 24.80 -11.80
CA GLY A 171 -15.10 25.91 -11.22
C GLY A 171 -15.89 25.54 -9.96
N VAL A 172 -15.55 24.45 -9.27
CA VAL A 172 -16.17 24.04 -8.00
C VAL A 172 -16.00 25.13 -6.94
N LYS A 173 -17.09 25.48 -6.26
CA LYS A 173 -17.14 26.51 -5.20
C LYS A 173 -17.73 25.99 -3.91
N ARG A 174 -18.75 25.10 -4.00
CA ARG A 174 -19.55 24.60 -2.88
C ARG A 174 -19.33 23.11 -2.70
N VAL A 175 -18.96 22.70 -1.50
CA VAL A 175 -18.62 21.31 -1.18
C VAL A 175 -19.41 20.81 0.02
N ALA A 176 -19.90 19.56 -0.09
CA ALA A 176 -20.53 18.84 1.00
C ALA A 176 -19.73 17.57 1.28
N PHE A 177 -19.72 17.13 2.54
CA PHE A 177 -19.03 15.94 3.00
C PHE A 177 -20.02 14.99 3.65
N VAL A 178 -19.88 13.69 3.37
CA VAL A 178 -20.59 12.61 4.05
C VAL A 178 -19.60 11.51 4.43
N ALA A 179 -19.77 10.93 5.62
CA ALA A 179 -18.86 9.92 6.16
C ALA A 179 -19.63 8.83 6.91
N ALA A 180 -19.07 7.64 7.02
CA ALA A 180 -19.54 6.68 8.00
C ALA A 180 -19.28 7.19 9.42
N ASN A 181 -20.14 6.82 10.37
CA ASN A 181 -20.01 7.19 11.78
C ASN A 181 -18.98 6.27 12.48
N GLU A 182 -17.73 6.35 12.00
CA GLU A 182 -16.58 5.62 12.51
C GLU A 182 -15.38 6.57 12.59
N SER A 183 -14.37 6.22 13.40
CA SER A 183 -13.21 7.09 13.67
C SER A 183 -12.49 7.53 12.39
N ASP A 184 -12.14 6.58 11.51
CA ASP A 184 -11.39 6.84 10.29
C ASP A 184 -12.14 7.76 9.30
N PRO A 185 -13.38 7.43 8.87
CA PRO A 185 -14.14 8.28 7.95
C PRO A 185 -14.42 9.67 8.51
N LEU A 186 -14.73 9.78 9.81
CA LEU A 186 -14.95 11.07 10.45
C LEU A 186 -13.68 11.93 10.49
N SER A 187 -12.54 11.34 10.80
CA SER A 187 -11.22 12.02 10.77
C SER A 187 -10.88 12.50 9.35
N GLN A 188 -11.13 11.68 8.34
CA GLN A 188 -10.91 12.04 6.94
C GLN A 188 -11.84 13.18 6.52
N ARG A 189 -13.11 13.14 6.89
CA ARG A 189 -14.08 14.21 6.66
C ARG A 189 -13.60 15.53 7.27
N ASP A 190 -13.20 15.50 8.54
CA ASP A 190 -12.79 16.71 9.25
C ASP A 190 -11.53 17.33 8.62
N SER A 191 -10.56 16.52 8.25
CA SER A 191 -9.39 16.95 7.47
C SER A 191 -9.77 17.53 6.10
N GLY A 192 -10.73 16.91 5.41
CA GLY A 192 -11.25 17.37 4.12
C GLY A 192 -11.96 18.73 4.25
N ILE A 193 -12.75 18.93 5.31
CA ILE A 193 -13.40 20.20 5.62
C ILE A 193 -12.37 21.32 5.83
N GLU A 194 -11.32 21.06 6.61
CA GLU A 194 -10.24 22.01 6.84
C GLU A 194 -9.54 22.38 5.54
N ALA A 195 -9.22 21.39 4.71
CA ALA A 195 -8.58 21.60 3.41
C ALA A 195 -9.45 22.41 2.44
N ALA A 196 -10.74 22.11 2.37
CA ALA A 196 -11.69 22.84 1.55
C ALA A 196 -11.80 24.31 1.97
N LYS A 197 -11.89 24.58 3.28
CA LYS A 197 -11.89 25.94 3.83
C LYS A 197 -10.58 26.68 3.53
N ALA A 198 -9.44 26.01 3.69
CA ALA A 198 -8.12 26.60 3.38
C ALA A 198 -7.99 26.99 1.88
N LEU A 199 -8.64 26.23 1.00
CA LEU A 199 -8.75 26.53 -0.42
C LEU A 199 -9.80 27.61 -0.73
N GLY A 200 -10.56 28.11 0.25
CA GLY A 200 -11.63 29.09 0.07
C GLY A 200 -12.86 28.52 -0.61
N LEU A 201 -13.14 27.23 -0.43
CA LEU A 201 -14.41 26.61 -0.84
C LEU A 201 -15.46 26.83 0.25
N GLU A 202 -16.72 27.00 -0.16
CA GLU A 202 -17.86 27.05 0.75
C GLU A 202 -18.23 25.63 1.17
N VAL A 203 -18.05 25.31 2.45
CA VAL A 203 -18.47 24.03 3.02
C VAL A 203 -19.92 24.16 3.49
N ILE A 204 -20.83 23.45 2.84
CA ILE A 204 -22.28 23.60 3.05
C ILE A 204 -22.91 22.52 3.94
N SER A 205 -22.19 21.41 4.19
CA SER A 205 -22.61 20.36 5.12
C SER A 205 -21.39 19.75 5.79
N THR A 206 -21.47 19.58 7.11
CA THR A 206 -20.35 19.14 7.96
C THR A 206 -20.70 18.03 8.95
N SER A 207 -21.99 17.72 9.12
CA SER A 207 -22.47 16.81 10.17
C SER A 207 -23.10 15.52 9.66
N ASP A 208 -23.11 15.34 8.34
CA ASP A 208 -23.82 14.21 7.75
C ASP A 208 -22.98 12.93 7.87
N ALA A 209 -23.43 12.04 8.72
CA ALA A 209 -22.84 10.74 8.96
C ALA A 209 -23.91 9.64 8.86
N TYR A 210 -23.48 8.46 8.39
CA TYR A 210 -24.32 7.28 8.27
C TYR A 210 -23.71 6.10 9.04
N GLN A 211 -24.56 5.12 9.40
CA GLN A 211 -24.07 3.87 9.98
C GLN A 211 -23.48 2.98 8.87
N ASN A 212 -22.42 2.28 9.15
CA ASN A 212 -21.68 1.50 8.12
C ASN A 212 -22.51 0.34 7.53
N ASP A 213 -23.54 -0.10 8.20
CA ASP A 213 -24.52 -1.10 7.74
C ASP A 213 -25.72 -0.50 7.00
N THR A 214 -25.74 0.82 6.79
CA THR A 214 -26.79 1.52 6.03
C THR A 214 -26.90 0.94 4.62
N ARG A 215 -28.14 0.71 4.16
CA ARG A 215 -28.44 0.22 2.82
C ARG A 215 -29.23 1.23 1.98
N ASP A 216 -29.98 2.10 2.61
CA ASP A 216 -30.70 3.21 1.99
C ASP A 216 -30.07 4.53 2.43
N PHE A 217 -29.37 5.16 1.49
CA PHE A 217 -28.68 6.44 1.70
C PHE A 217 -29.55 7.66 1.35
N THR A 218 -30.76 7.46 0.83
CA THR A 218 -31.68 8.54 0.45
C THR A 218 -31.95 9.53 1.59
N PRO A 219 -32.24 9.10 2.84
CA PRO A 219 -32.47 10.03 3.95
C PRO A 219 -31.25 10.89 4.30
N VAL A 220 -30.05 10.33 4.16
CA VAL A 220 -28.79 11.04 4.46
C VAL A 220 -28.46 12.06 3.36
N LEU A 221 -28.66 11.67 2.10
CA LEU A 221 -28.26 12.49 0.95
C LEU A 221 -29.29 13.54 0.54
N THR A 222 -30.58 13.32 0.80
CA THR A 222 -31.64 14.29 0.42
C THR A 222 -31.34 15.72 0.90
N PRO A 223 -31.04 15.98 2.19
CA PRO A 223 -30.77 17.33 2.67
C PRO A 223 -29.51 17.92 2.08
N ILE A 224 -28.53 17.10 1.70
CA ILE A 224 -27.29 17.52 1.06
C ILE A 224 -27.56 17.93 -0.39
N VAL A 225 -28.21 17.07 -1.15
CA VAL A 225 -28.50 17.31 -2.58
C VAL A 225 -29.40 18.52 -2.78
N MET A 226 -30.36 18.76 -1.89
CA MET A 226 -31.22 19.95 -1.92
C MET A 226 -30.44 21.25 -1.77
N GLN A 227 -29.28 21.25 -1.14
CA GLN A 227 -28.41 22.42 -1.03
C GLN A 227 -27.56 22.66 -2.28
N LYS A 228 -27.61 21.75 -3.26
CA LYS A 228 -26.93 21.82 -4.56
C LYS A 228 -25.42 22.07 -4.41
N PRO A 229 -24.64 21.17 -3.77
CA PRO A 229 -23.20 21.27 -3.79
C PRO A 229 -22.67 21.10 -5.21
N ASP A 230 -21.55 21.73 -5.53
CA ASP A 230 -20.82 21.44 -6.77
C ASP A 230 -20.02 20.12 -6.64
N LEU A 231 -19.60 19.80 -5.41
CA LEU A 231 -18.85 18.61 -5.06
C LEU A 231 -19.43 17.93 -3.82
N LEU A 232 -19.69 16.62 -3.93
CA LEU A 232 -20.01 15.73 -2.81
C LEU A 232 -18.79 14.82 -2.55
N VAL A 233 -18.22 14.94 -1.34
CA VAL A 233 -17.08 14.11 -0.91
C VAL A 233 -17.57 12.97 -0.06
N LEU A 234 -17.28 11.74 -0.47
CA LEU A 234 -17.55 10.51 0.27
C LEU A 234 -16.30 10.15 1.10
N SER A 235 -16.14 10.81 2.24
CA SER A 235 -14.93 10.71 3.05
C SER A 235 -14.74 9.33 3.65
N GLY A 236 -13.58 8.71 3.38
CA GLY A 236 -13.22 7.40 3.90
C GLY A 236 -14.21 6.29 3.54
N VAL A 237 -14.90 6.42 2.41
CA VAL A 237 -15.95 5.48 2.03
C VAL A 237 -15.39 4.08 1.78
N ALA A 238 -16.00 3.09 2.43
CA ALA A 238 -15.70 1.69 2.15
C ALA A 238 -16.13 1.33 0.71
N PRO A 239 -15.35 0.49 -0.02
CA PRO A 239 -15.66 0.14 -1.41
C PRO A 239 -17.08 -0.38 -1.63
N GLY A 240 -17.62 -1.16 -0.69
CA GLY A 240 -18.99 -1.69 -0.78
C GLY A 240 -20.10 -0.62 -0.59
N ASN A 241 -19.80 0.52 0.01
CA ASN A 241 -20.77 1.61 0.23
C ASN A 241 -20.70 2.69 -0.86
N ALA A 242 -19.54 2.85 -1.52
CA ALA A 242 -19.36 3.87 -2.55
C ALA A 242 -20.41 3.81 -3.67
N PRO A 243 -20.67 2.66 -4.31
CA PRO A 243 -21.67 2.58 -5.38
C PRO A 243 -23.10 2.85 -4.88
N LEU A 244 -23.41 2.49 -3.65
CA LEU A 244 -24.74 2.75 -3.08
C LEU A 244 -24.97 4.24 -2.85
N LEU A 245 -23.98 4.95 -2.31
CA LEU A 245 -24.01 6.40 -2.13
C LEU A 245 -24.06 7.14 -3.46
N ILE A 246 -23.27 6.73 -4.44
CA ILE A 246 -23.27 7.32 -5.79
C ILE A 246 -24.64 7.16 -6.43
N ARG A 247 -25.21 5.95 -6.41
CA ARG A 247 -26.53 5.67 -6.96
C ARG A 247 -27.60 6.54 -6.28
N ALA A 248 -27.64 6.54 -4.96
CA ALA A 248 -28.64 7.33 -4.22
C ALA A 248 -28.51 8.84 -4.54
N ALA A 249 -27.30 9.38 -4.65
CA ALA A 249 -27.11 10.78 -5.05
C ALA A 249 -27.64 11.05 -6.45
N ARG A 250 -27.32 10.20 -7.43
CA ARG A 250 -27.76 10.34 -8.82
C ARG A 250 -29.27 10.18 -8.98
N GLU A 251 -29.87 9.22 -8.31
CA GLU A 251 -31.34 9.02 -8.27
C GLU A 251 -32.09 10.19 -7.64
N LEU A 252 -31.47 10.93 -6.71
CA LEU A 252 -31.98 12.20 -6.16
C LEU A 252 -31.79 13.40 -7.12
N GLY A 253 -31.22 13.18 -8.31
CA GLY A 253 -30.98 14.22 -9.31
C GLY A 253 -29.71 15.04 -9.07
N TYR A 254 -28.74 14.51 -8.32
CA TYR A 254 -27.46 15.18 -8.15
C TYR A 254 -26.60 15.04 -9.39
N GLU A 255 -26.23 16.16 -10.01
CA GLU A 255 -25.42 16.24 -11.22
C GLU A 255 -23.98 16.73 -10.98
N GLY A 256 -23.65 17.14 -9.74
CA GLY A 256 -22.31 17.64 -9.37
C GLY A 256 -21.26 16.53 -9.34
N PHE A 257 -20.02 16.93 -9.05
CA PHE A 257 -18.90 16.00 -8.88
C PHE A 257 -19.05 15.17 -7.60
N ILE A 258 -18.64 13.90 -7.68
CA ILE A 258 -18.53 13.02 -6.52
C ILE A 258 -17.09 12.55 -6.42
N SER A 259 -16.49 12.65 -5.23
CA SER A 259 -15.10 12.19 -5.01
C SER A 259 -14.92 11.46 -3.69
N THR A 260 -13.81 10.74 -3.59
CA THR A 260 -13.25 10.25 -2.34
C THR A 260 -11.73 10.45 -2.35
N GLU A 261 -11.14 10.47 -1.17
CA GLU A 261 -9.68 10.60 -0.98
C GLU A 261 -8.94 9.26 -1.00
N THR A 262 -9.65 8.16 -1.16
CA THR A 262 -9.12 6.79 -1.09
C THR A 262 -9.28 6.06 -2.42
N ALA A 263 -8.47 5.00 -2.63
CA ALA A 263 -8.61 4.12 -3.78
C ALA A 263 -9.91 3.32 -3.72
N GLN A 264 -10.51 3.09 -4.88
CA GLN A 264 -11.74 2.32 -5.04
C GLN A 264 -11.54 1.21 -6.08
N ASP A 265 -12.48 0.28 -6.12
CA ASP A 265 -12.48 -0.85 -7.04
C ASP A 265 -13.45 -0.60 -8.20
N ALA A 266 -12.93 -0.57 -9.44
CA ALA A 266 -13.72 -0.28 -10.64
C ALA A 266 -14.85 -1.31 -10.86
N LYS A 267 -14.58 -2.59 -10.57
CA LYS A 267 -15.59 -3.65 -10.72
C LYS A 267 -16.72 -3.51 -9.71
N VAL A 268 -16.39 -3.18 -8.46
CA VAL A 268 -17.42 -2.95 -7.42
C VAL A 268 -18.29 -1.75 -7.79
N LEU A 269 -17.71 -0.71 -8.39
CA LEU A 269 -18.47 0.44 -8.91
C LEU A 269 -19.35 0.05 -10.06
N GLU A 270 -18.83 -0.74 -11.03
CA GLU A 270 -19.60 -1.21 -12.18
C GLU A 270 -20.79 -2.07 -11.75
N GLU A 271 -20.56 -3.07 -10.89
CA GLU A 271 -21.60 -3.96 -10.41
C GLU A 271 -22.67 -3.23 -9.55
N GLY A 272 -22.26 -2.22 -8.79
CA GLY A 272 -23.12 -1.55 -7.82
C GLY A 272 -23.80 -0.28 -8.33
N ALA A 273 -23.19 0.48 -9.25
CA ALA A 273 -23.70 1.75 -9.75
C ALA A 273 -23.73 1.86 -11.26
N GLY A 274 -22.94 1.04 -11.99
CA GLY A 274 -22.86 1.08 -13.44
C GLY A 274 -22.55 2.47 -13.99
N GLU A 275 -23.27 2.91 -15.01
CA GLU A 275 -23.08 4.24 -15.64
C GLU A 275 -23.30 5.42 -14.67
N LEU A 276 -24.02 5.24 -13.57
CA LEU A 276 -24.20 6.28 -12.55
C LEU A 276 -22.89 6.65 -11.84
N ALA A 277 -21.88 5.75 -11.88
CA ALA A 277 -20.57 6.01 -11.34
C ALA A 277 -19.68 6.86 -12.27
N ASN A 278 -20.05 7.07 -13.53
CA ASN A 278 -19.27 7.89 -14.45
C ASN A 278 -19.02 9.29 -13.86
N GLY A 279 -17.77 9.74 -13.91
CA GLY A 279 -17.34 11.00 -13.28
C GLY A 279 -16.98 10.89 -11.80
N PHE A 280 -17.03 9.71 -11.19
CA PHE A 280 -16.58 9.52 -9.81
C PHE A 280 -15.05 9.59 -9.73
N ILE A 281 -14.52 10.42 -8.80
CA ILE A 281 -13.10 10.72 -8.67
C ILE A 281 -12.54 10.01 -7.45
N SER A 282 -11.42 9.32 -7.62
CA SER A 282 -10.72 8.62 -6.56
C SER A 282 -9.19 8.66 -6.76
N VAL A 283 -8.46 8.02 -5.86
CA VAL A 283 -7.01 7.86 -5.95
C VAL A 283 -6.69 6.57 -6.69
N GLY A 284 -5.88 6.68 -7.73
CA GLY A 284 -5.30 5.54 -8.45
C GLY A 284 -3.90 5.18 -7.94
N GLY A 285 -3.16 4.42 -8.72
CA GLY A 285 -1.83 3.96 -8.32
C GLY A 285 -0.92 3.59 -9.49
N ALA A 286 0.10 2.80 -9.22
CA ALA A 286 1.18 2.49 -10.15
C ALA A 286 0.75 1.76 -11.43
N SER A 287 -0.41 1.09 -11.44
CA SER A 287 -0.95 0.41 -12.64
C SER A 287 -1.56 1.36 -13.67
N THR A 288 -1.70 2.63 -13.32
CA THR A 288 -2.20 3.68 -14.22
C THR A 288 -1.37 3.70 -15.52
N PRO A 289 -2.00 3.56 -16.72
CA PRO A 289 -1.28 3.33 -17.98
C PRO A 289 -0.22 4.39 -18.30
N GLU A 290 -0.45 5.64 -17.91
CA GLU A 290 0.45 6.77 -18.17
C GLU A 290 1.79 6.64 -17.45
N ILE A 291 1.80 5.98 -16.29
CA ILE A 291 3.01 5.85 -15.45
C ILE A 291 3.50 4.42 -15.30
N ALA A 292 2.67 3.40 -15.59
CA ALA A 292 3.02 2.00 -15.37
C ALA A 292 4.23 1.56 -16.20
N SER A 293 5.26 1.05 -15.53
CA SER A 293 6.42 0.39 -16.17
C SER A 293 6.06 -1.00 -16.70
N ASP A 294 6.98 -1.63 -17.42
CA ASP A 294 6.80 -3.04 -17.82
C ASP A 294 6.83 -3.99 -16.61
N THR A 295 7.59 -3.65 -15.56
CA THR A 295 7.54 -4.38 -14.28
C THR A 295 6.15 -4.29 -13.64
N MET A 296 5.51 -3.13 -13.69
CA MET A 296 4.15 -2.99 -13.16
C MET A 296 3.15 -3.82 -13.96
N LYS A 297 3.23 -3.83 -15.28
CA LYS A 297 2.37 -4.66 -16.15
C LYS A 297 2.54 -6.16 -15.84
N GLU A 298 3.79 -6.63 -15.74
CA GLU A 298 4.10 -8.01 -15.34
C GLU A 298 3.55 -8.35 -13.95
N PHE A 299 3.61 -7.39 -13.00
CA PHE A 299 3.00 -7.56 -11.68
C PHE A 299 1.49 -7.78 -11.77
N VAL A 300 0.78 -6.95 -12.56
CA VAL A 300 -0.66 -7.08 -12.80
C VAL A 300 -0.99 -8.43 -13.41
N ASP A 301 -0.23 -8.88 -14.41
CA ASP A 301 -0.43 -10.19 -15.07
C ASP A 301 -0.23 -11.34 -14.07
N ARG A 302 0.81 -11.30 -13.26
CA ARG A 302 1.06 -12.30 -12.21
C ARG A 302 -0.04 -12.31 -11.15
N TYR A 303 -0.46 -11.13 -10.72
CA TYR A 303 -1.55 -11.00 -9.76
C TYR A 303 -2.86 -11.58 -10.32
N THR A 304 -3.21 -11.23 -11.56
CA THR A 304 -4.41 -11.74 -12.25
C THR A 304 -4.35 -13.26 -12.42
N LYS A 305 -3.19 -13.80 -12.78
CA LYS A 305 -2.99 -15.25 -12.90
C LYS A 305 -3.17 -15.97 -11.55
N ALA A 306 -2.72 -15.36 -10.45
CA ALA A 306 -2.79 -15.98 -9.12
C ALA A 306 -4.20 -15.89 -8.49
N TYR A 307 -4.92 -14.77 -8.71
CA TYR A 307 -6.14 -14.45 -7.99
C TYR A 307 -7.36 -14.19 -8.88
N GLY A 308 -7.22 -14.37 -10.20
CA GLY A 308 -8.30 -14.27 -11.18
C GLY A 308 -8.57 -12.86 -11.69
N GLU A 309 -8.26 -11.83 -10.91
CA GLU A 309 -8.52 -10.43 -11.26
C GLU A 309 -7.60 -9.50 -10.46
N TYR A 310 -7.07 -8.48 -11.14
CA TYR A 310 -6.33 -7.42 -10.46
C TYR A 310 -7.33 -6.44 -9.84
N ASN A 311 -7.12 -6.13 -8.58
CA ASN A 311 -7.98 -5.23 -7.82
C ASN A 311 -7.33 -3.84 -7.76
N ASP A 312 -8.08 -2.78 -8.11
CA ASP A 312 -7.58 -1.39 -8.12
C ASP A 312 -7.11 -0.92 -6.73
N GLU A 313 -7.67 -1.47 -5.66
CA GLU A 313 -7.14 -1.33 -4.30
C GLU A 313 -5.66 -1.73 -4.20
N SER A 314 -5.22 -2.70 -4.98
CA SER A 314 -3.83 -3.17 -5.01
C SER A 314 -2.86 -2.16 -5.64
N ASN A 315 -3.36 -1.17 -6.38
CA ASN A 315 -2.56 -0.15 -7.05
C ASN A 315 -1.68 0.64 -6.07
N THR A 316 -2.18 0.86 -4.86
CA THR A 316 -1.46 1.57 -3.79
C THR A 316 -0.65 0.63 -2.90
N LYS A 317 -0.85 -0.70 -3.03
CA LYS A 317 -0.27 -1.72 -2.14
C LYS A 317 0.98 -2.41 -2.71
N VAL A 318 1.24 -2.23 -4.01
CA VAL A 318 2.37 -2.88 -4.70
C VAL A 318 3.73 -2.53 -4.08
N TYR A 319 3.86 -1.34 -3.52
CA TYR A 319 5.12 -0.82 -3.00
C TYR A 319 5.57 -1.38 -1.65
N ALA A 320 4.66 -1.94 -0.85
CA ALA A 320 4.93 -2.25 0.55
C ALA A 320 6.20 -3.09 0.76
N LEU A 321 6.36 -4.15 -0.05
CA LEU A 321 7.50 -5.06 0.07
C LEU A 321 8.80 -4.42 -0.46
N ASP A 322 8.72 -3.72 -1.59
CA ASP A 322 9.91 -3.17 -2.25
C ASP A 322 10.59 -2.08 -1.42
N TYR A 323 9.86 -1.22 -0.71
CA TYR A 323 10.47 -0.24 0.19
C TYR A 323 11.31 -0.89 1.30
N ILE A 324 10.81 -1.97 1.88
CA ILE A 324 11.51 -2.71 2.93
C ILE A 324 12.79 -3.35 2.36
N ILE A 325 12.65 -4.07 1.24
CA ILE A 325 13.76 -4.80 0.62
C ILE A 325 14.82 -3.85 0.08
N GLU A 326 14.44 -2.81 -0.65
CA GLU A 326 15.40 -1.88 -1.25
C GLU A 326 16.14 -1.07 -0.18
N THR A 327 15.49 -0.73 0.95
CA THR A 327 16.18 -0.11 2.09
C THR A 327 17.26 -1.04 2.66
N MET A 328 16.97 -2.33 2.81
CA MET A 328 17.96 -3.33 3.25
C MET A 328 19.09 -3.54 2.23
N LYS A 329 18.81 -3.44 0.93
CA LYS A 329 19.86 -3.52 -0.10
C LYS A 329 20.82 -2.33 -0.01
N VAL A 330 20.31 -1.14 0.27
CA VAL A 330 21.12 0.07 0.47
C VAL A 330 21.95 -0.04 1.75
N ASN A 331 21.39 -0.58 2.81
CA ASN A 331 22.07 -0.80 4.09
C ASN A 331 21.79 -2.21 4.62
N PRO A 332 22.64 -3.21 4.37
CA PRO A 332 22.42 -4.57 4.84
C PRO A 332 22.32 -4.73 6.37
N ALA A 333 22.91 -3.82 7.16
CA ALA A 333 22.74 -3.84 8.60
C ALA A 333 21.28 -3.61 9.05
N ALA A 334 20.46 -3.04 8.19
CA ALA A 334 19.04 -2.82 8.43
C ALA A 334 18.22 -4.13 8.51
N ILE A 335 18.73 -5.28 8.10
CA ILE A 335 18.01 -6.56 8.20
C ILE A 335 17.64 -6.86 9.66
N ASP A 336 18.62 -6.75 10.56
CA ASP A 336 18.48 -7.11 11.98
C ASP A 336 18.51 -5.88 12.91
N ASN A 337 18.66 -4.68 12.36
CA ASN A 337 18.78 -3.45 13.14
C ASN A 337 17.84 -2.36 12.62
N VAL A 338 16.72 -2.20 13.30
CA VAL A 338 15.69 -1.20 12.94
C VAL A 338 16.18 0.24 13.06
N GLU A 339 17.18 0.53 13.91
CA GLU A 339 17.77 1.87 13.99
C GLU A 339 18.59 2.21 12.73
N GLU A 340 19.31 1.23 12.18
CA GLU A 340 19.99 1.39 10.91
C GLU A 340 18.99 1.56 9.74
N PHE A 341 17.86 0.86 9.78
CA PHE A 341 16.77 1.08 8.83
C PHE A 341 16.26 2.52 8.90
N LYS A 342 15.96 3.03 10.10
CA LYS A 342 15.46 4.40 10.32
C LYS A 342 16.45 5.46 9.83
N LYS A 343 17.75 5.29 10.10
CA LYS A 343 18.79 6.20 9.59
C LYS A 343 18.85 6.17 8.06
N THR A 344 18.70 4.99 7.46
CA THR A 344 18.73 4.84 6.02
C THR A 344 17.57 5.57 5.35
N MET A 345 16.39 5.61 5.95
CA MET A 345 15.24 6.34 5.39
C MET A 345 15.53 7.82 5.11
N ASP A 346 16.39 8.47 5.88
CA ASP A 346 16.68 9.90 5.72
C ASP A 346 17.40 10.22 4.40
N THR A 347 18.18 9.28 3.89
CA THR A 347 18.99 9.43 2.66
C THR A 347 18.62 8.43 1.56
N PHE A 348 17.64 7.58 1.81
CA PHE A 348 17.26 6.49 0.90
C PHE A 348 16.81 7.00 -0.46
N SER A 349 17.36 6.39 -1.49
CA SER A 349 16.93 6.54 -2.87
C SER A 349 17.29 5.26 -3.64
N ALA A 350 16.30 4.65 -4.27
CA ALA A 350 16.48 3.49 -5.13
C ALA A 350 15.63 3.65 -6.41
N PRO A 351 15.94 2.96 -7.51
CA PRO A 351 15.07 2.96 -8.69
C PRO A 351 13.66 2.49 -8.33
N ASN A 352 12.63 3.16 -8.87
CA ASN A 352 11.25 2.71 -8.72
C ASN A 352 10.92 1.70 -9.83
N PRO A 353 10.73 0.41 -9.53
CA PRO A 353 10.52 -0.60 -10.55
C PRO A 353 9.13 -0.50 -11.22
N PHE A 354 8.17 0.15 -10.58
CA PHE A 354 6.77 0.16 -10.99
C PHE A 354 6.37 1.36 -11.85
N VAL A 355 7.20 2.41 -11.89
CA VAL A 355 6.93 3.65 -12.62
C VAL A 355 7.93 3.81 -13.76
N LYS A 356 7.45 4.26 -14.93
CA LYS A 356 8.27 4.56 -16.10
C LYS A 356 9.26 5.69 -15.83
N GLY A 357 10.40 5.60 -16.49
CA GLY A 357 11.43 6.65 -16.52
C GLY A 357 12.58 6.37 -15.58
N ASP A 358 13.79 6.66 -16.04
CA ASP A 358 15.03 6.42 -15.31
C ASP A 358 15.17 7.29 -14.06
N ASP A 359 14.44 8.40 -14.01
CA ASP A 359 14.39 9.31 -12.87
C ASP A 359 13.38 8.90 -11.79
N ALA A 360 12.54 7.89 -12.06
CA ALA A 360 11.59 7.39 -11.08
C ALA A 360 12.32 6.72 -9.91
N LYS A 361 12.13 7.25 -8.69
CA LYS A 361 12.81 6.77 -7.49
C LYS A 361 11.82 6.38 -6.40
N LEU A 362 12.20 5.35 -5.64
CA LEU A 362 11.66 5.10 -4.31
C LEU A 362 12.42 6.01 -3.34
N THR A 363 11.71 6.82 -2.59
CA THR A 363 12.27 7.71 -1.55
C THR A 363 11.34 7.72 -0.36
N TYR A 364 11.86 8.04 0.82
CA TYR A 364 10.98 8.38 1.94
C TYR A 364 10.76 9.89 1.99
N VAL A 365 9.51 10.27 2.27
CA VAL A 365 9.03 11.65 2.36
C VAL A 365 8.35 11.90 3.71
N GLY A 366 7.70 13.06 3.89
CA GLY A 366 6.91 13.37 5.07
C GLY A 366 7.53 14.43 5.98
N THR A 367 8.65 15.05 5.61
CA THR A 367 9.27 16.10 6.41
C THR A 367 8.32 17.27 6.64
N THR A 368 7.57 17.67 5.62
CA THR A 368 6.56 18.74 5.71
C THR A 368 5.40 18.34 6.62
N SER A 369 4.92 17.09 6.50
CA SER A 369 3.74 16.61 7.24
C SER A 369 4.04 16.20 8.67
N PHE A 370 5.24 15.64 8.93
CA PHE A 370 5.58 14.96 10.20
C PHE A 370 6.85 15.49 10.87
N GLY A 371 7.58 16.42 10.24
CA GLY A 371 8.89 16.84 10.73
C GLY A 371 10.00 15.81 10.55
N GLN A 372 9.72 14.67 9.92
CA GLN A 372 10.64 13.57 9.63
C GLN A 372 10.17 12.73 8.45
N LYS A 373 11.10 11.99 7.81
CA LYS A 373 10.79 11.09 6.70
C LYS A 373 10.15 9.79 7.20
N ARG A 374 8.85 9.76 7.33
CA ARG A 374 8.06 8.62 7.81
C ARG A 374 6.88 8.29 6.90
N GLN A 375 7.09 8.42 5.59
CA GLN A 375 6.12 8.03 4.56
C GLN A 375 6.85 7.52 3.34
N ILE A 376 6.28 6.53 2.64
CA ILE A 376 6.77 6.13 1.32
C ILE A 376 6.42 7.21 0.29
N GLY A 377 7.41 7.61 -0.52
CA GLY A 377 7.27 8.66 -1.54
C GLY A 377 6.83 8.06 -2.88
N ILE A 378 5.54 7.79 -3.02
CA ILE A 378 4.96 7.24 -4.24
C ILE A 378 4.21 8.33 -5.03
N PRO A 379 4.07 8.20 -6.36
CA PRO A 379 3.26 9.13 -7.14
C PRO A 379 1.81 9.14 -6.65
N MET A 380 1.25 10.32 -6.46
CA MET A 380 -0.17 10.49 -6.22
C MET A 380 -0.89 10.57 -7.56
N VAL A 381 -1.67 9.55 -7.87
CA VAL A 381 -2.48 9.48 -9.08
C VAL A 381 -3.92 9.75 -8.70
N VAL A 382 -4.54 10.74 -9.34
CA VAL A 382 -5.97 11.01 -9.21
C VAL A 382 -6.66 10.56 -10.49
N THR A 383 -7.72 9.79 -10.34
CA THR A 383 -8.43 9.14 -11.43
C THR A 383 -9.91 9.49 -11.44
N GLU A 384 -10.54 9.35 -12.59
CA GLU A 384 -11.98 9.46 -12.80
C GLU A 384 -12.51 8.13 -13.35
N TYR A 385 -13.57 7.61 -12.75
CA TYR A 385 -14.25 6.41 -13.25
C TYR A 385 -15.04 6.73 -14.51
N LYS A 386 -14.88 5.89 -15.54
CA LYS A 386 -15.55 6.01 -16.81
C LYS A 386 -15.69 4.65 -17.49
N ASP A 387 -16.91 4.27 -17.77
CA ASP A 387 -17.25 3.08 -18.56
C ASP A 387 -16.51 1.81 -18.10
N GLY A 388 -16.60 1.50 -16.81
CA GLY A 388 -16.04 0.28 -16.21
C GLY A 388 -14.57 0.37 -15.80
N LYS A 389 -13.88 1.50 -15.96
CA LYS A 389 -12.45 1.66 -15.63
C LYS A 389 -12.15 3.03 -15.06
N PHE A 390 -11.00 3.14 -14.42
CA PHE A 390 -10.44 4.43 -14.01
C PHE A 390 -9.51 4.99 -15.10
N GLU A 391 -9.69 6.28 -15.41
CA GLU A 391 -8.81 7.06 -16.28
C GLU A 391 -8.10 8.13 -15.46
N THR A 392 -6.83 8.42 -15.79
CA THR A 392 -6.04 9.41 -15.06
C THR A 392 -6.53 10.82 -15.33
N LEU A 393 -6.81 11.58 -14.27
CA LEU A 393 -7.02 13.02 -14.35
C LEU A 393 -5.71 13.79 -14.24
N PHE A 394 -4.88 13.44 -13.25
CA PHE A 394 -3.54 14.02 -13.10
C PHE A 394 -2.65 13.16 -12.18
N VAL A 395 -1.35 13.39 -12.28
CA VAL A 395 -0.33 12.79 -11.40
C VAL A 395 0.40 13.92 -10.69
N ALA A 396 0.62 13.76 -9.39
CA ALA A 396 1.40 14.67 -8.57
C ALA A 396 2.40 13.90 -7.70
N GLN A 397 3.42 14.59 -7.21
CA GLN A 397 4.34 14.04 -6.22
C GLN A 397 3.88 14.45 -4.82
N VAL A 398 4.10 13.56 -3.86
CA VAL A 398 3.90 13.85 -2.44
C VAL A 398 5.21 14.36 -1.87
N ASP A 399 5.13 15.40 -1.02
CA ASP A 399 6.28 15.99 -0.35
C ASP A 399 6.30 15.63 1.15
#